data_fd354f3b2fbe27d62c467eda3b0f1c75
#
_entry.id   fd354f3b2fbe27d62c467eda3b0f1c75
#
_cell.length_a   1.000
_cell.length_b   1.000
_cell.length_c   1.000
_cell.angle_alpha   90.00
_cell.angle_beta   90.00
_cell.angle_gamma   90.00
#
_symmetry.space_group_name_H-M   'P 1'
#
loop_
_entity.id
_entity.type
_entity.pdbx_description
1 polymer ?
#
loop_
_entity_poly.entity_id
_entity_poly.type
_entity_poly.pdbx_seq_one_letter_code
_entity_poly.pdbx_strand_id
1 'polypeptide(L)'
;IGLIENLRKKKYIISLPVIDKNFEMSFYEWAKNNPLNINKFGIPEPLRSKKIIPSTLIIPLLAFDINLNRLGYGGGFYDRFISKLEKSKKILKIGLALSCQKINKVPTDKFDKKMNYIFTESKIYK
;
A
#
# COMPACT_ATOMS: atom_id res chain seq x y z
N ILE A 1 -14.59 2.75 -3.83
CA ILE A 1 -15.74 2.49 -2.93
C ILE A 1 -16.29 1.09 -3.18
N GLY A 2 -16.60 0.73 -4.41
CA GLY A 2 -17.11 -0.60 -4.75
C GLY A 2 -16.19 -1.74 -4.34
N LEU A 3 -14.87 -1.60 -4.54
CA LEU A 3 -13.89 -2.61 -4.15
C LEU A 3 -13.90 -2.83 -2.63
N ILE A 4 -13.84 -1.76 -1.86
CA ILE A 4 -13.80 -1.83 -0.39
C ILE A 4 -15.08 -2.47 0.15
N GLU A 5 -16.24 -2.08 -0.35
CA GLU A 5 -17.51 -2.68 0.07
C GLU A 5 -17.61 -4.16 -0.30
N ASN A 6 -17.12 -4.55 -1.47
CA ASN A 6 -17.08 -5.96 -1.88
C ASN A 6 -16.15 -6.79 -0.97
N LEU A 7 -14.99 -6.24 -0.62
CA LEU A 7 -14.07 -6.91 0.30
C LEU A 7 -14.68 -7.07 1.70
N ARG A 8 -15.38 -6.04 2.19
CA ARG A 8 -16.08 -6.12 3.48
C ARG A 8 -17.19 -7.18 3.47
N LYS A 9 -17.97 -7.27 2.39
CA LYS A 9 -18.99 -8.32 2.22
C LYS A 9 -18.38 -9.72 2.29
N LYS A 10 -17.16 -9.89 1.81
CA LYS A 10 -16.40 -11.14 1.88
C LYS A 10 -15.66 -11.31 3.21
N LYS A 11 -15.95 -10.45 4.19
CA LYS A 11 -15.36 -10.48 5.55
C LYS A 11 -13.85 -10.21 5.63
N TYR A 12 -13.29 -9.54 4.64
CA TYR A 12 -11.92 -9.04 4.76
C TYR A 12 -11.87 -7.84 5.70
N ILE A 13 -10.86 -7.80 6.53
CA ILE A 13 -10.58 -6.65 7.38
C ILE A 13 -9.84 -5.61 6.53
N ILE A 14 -10.35 -4.40 6.52
CA ILE A 14 -9.72 -3.27 5.83
C ILE A 14 -8.93 -2.48 6.85
N SER A 15 -7.68 -2.18 6.52
CA SER A 15 -6.84 -1.30 7.33
C SER A 15 -6.25 -0.19 6.46
N LEU A 16 -5.98 0.94 7.07
CA LEU A 16 -5.38 2.10 6.41
C LEU A 16 -4.10 2.51 7.14
N PRO A 17 -3.14 3.08 6.40
CA PRO A 17 -1.86 3.47 6.98
C PRO A 17 -1.97 4.73 7.83
N VAL A 18 -1.16 4.77 8.86
CA VAL A 18 -0.93 5.95 9.71
C VAL A 18 0.58 6.14 9.81
N ILE A 19 1.05 7.36 9.63
CA ILE A 19 2.44 7.73 9.85
C ILE A 19 2.55 8.36 11.24
N ASP A 20 3.37 7.77 12.10
CA ASP A 20 3.57 8.29 13.44
C ASP A 20 4.61 9.44 13.48
N LYS A 21 4.81 9.98 14.67
CA LYS A 21 5.76 11.10 14.88
C LYS A 21 7.23 10.71 14.61
N ASN A 22 7.53 9.41 14.59
CA ASN A 22 8.88 8.89 14.27
C ASN A 22 9.02 8.54 12.79
N PHE A 23 8.05 8.94 11.95
CA PHE A 23 8.00 8.64 10.52
C PHE A 23 7.95 7.14 10.21
N GLU A 24 7.43 6.33 11.13
CA GLU A 24 7.14 4.93 10.90
C GLU A 24 5.67 4.75 10.51
N MET A 25 5.43 3.82 9.58
CA MET A 25 4.09 3.49 9.11
C MET A 25 3.52 2.30 9.88
N SER A 26 2.27 2.42 10.28
CA SER A 26 1.49 1.34 10.89
C SER A 26 0.11 1.32 10.22
N PHE A 27 -0.56 0.19 10.32
CA PHE A 27 -1.91 0.03 9.76
C PHE A 27 -2.90 -0.17 10.88
N TYR A 28 -4.04 0.51 10.78
CA TYR A 28 -5.14 0.41 11.74
C TYR A 28 -6.43 0.03 11.04
N GLU A 29 -7.25 -0.78 11.70
CA GLU A 29 -8.53 -1.20 11.17
C GLU A 29 -9.42 0.00 10.88
N TRP A 30 -10.02 -0.03 9.70
CA TRP A 30 -11.02 0.94 9.29
C TRP A 30 -12.35 0.22 9.07
N ALA A 31 -13.16 0.16 10.12
CA ALA A 31 -14.46 -0.48 10.06
C ALA A 31 -15.47 0.41 9.33
N LYS A 32 -16.55 -0.22 8.87
CA LYS A 32 -17.64 0.49 8.21
C LYS A 32 -18.17 1.61 9.12
N ASN A 33 -18.39 2.77 8.54
CA ASN A 33 -18.89 3.97 9.22
C ASN A 33 -17.91 4.62 10.22
N ASN A 34 -16.68 4.14 10.33
CA ASN A 34 -15.68 4.83 11.13
C ASN A 34 -15.24 6.12 10.43
N PRO A 35 -15.15 7.24 11.14
CA PRO A 35 -14.65 8.48 10.56
C PRO A 35 -13.16 8.39 10.25
N LEU A 36 -12.71 9.22 9.32
CA LEU A 36 -11.29 9.45 9.05
C LEU A 36 -10.92 10.83 9.59
N ASN A 37 -9.76 10.92 10.22
CA ASN A 37 -9.18 12.19 10.65
C ASN A 37 -8.18 12.66 9.58
N ILE A 38 -8.12 13.97 9.38
CA ILE A 38 -7.12 14.55 8.47
C ILE A 38 -5.87 14.87 9.28
N ASN A 39 -4.73 14.31 8.87
CA ASN A 39 -3.45 14.58 9.54
C ASN A 39 -2.87 15.93 9.13
N LYS A 40 -1.71 16.29 9.69
CA LYS A 40 -1.04 17.58 9.41
C LYS A 40 -0.60 17.74 7.94
N PHE A 41 -0.54 16.65 7.16
CA PHE A 41 -0.21 16.66 5.73
C PHE A 41 -1.46 16.66 4.84
N GLY A 42 -2.67 16.76 5.41
CA GLY A 42 -3.91 16.71 4.66
C GLY A 42 -4.33 15.31 4.23
N ILE A 43 -3.74 14.28 4.78
CA ILE A 43 -4.03 12.88 4.43
C ILE A 43 -5.05 12.29 5.39
N PRO A 44 -6.13 11.67 4.88
CA PRO A 44 -7.08 10.96 5.73
C PRO A 44 -6.43 9.76 6.41
N GLU A 45 -6.60 9.65 7.71
CA GLU A 45 -6.10 8.55 8.53
C GLU A 45 -7.23 7.93 9.36
N PRO A 46 -7.20 6.60 9.60
CA PRO A 46 -8.17 5.95 10.48
C PRO A 46 -7.89 6.30 11.95
N LEU A 47 -8.88 6.05 12.79
CA LEU A 47 -8.66 6.10 14.24
C LEU A 47 -7.64 5.03 14.65
N ARG A 48 -6.79 5.36 15.61
CA ARG A 48 -5.79 4.44 16.15
C ARG A 48 -6.40 3.50 17.19
N SER A 49 -7.44 2.76 16.80
CA SER A 49 -8.17 1.88 17.70
C SER A 49 -7.63 0.47 17.72
N LYS A 50 -7.40 -0.13 16.56
CA LYS A 50 -6.93 -1.51 16.46
C LYS A 50 -5.83 -1.62 15.40
N LYS A 51 -4.61 -1.84 15.85
CA LYS A 51 -3.47 -2.04 14.97
C LYS A 51 -3.56 -3.39 14.26
N ILE A 52 -3.36 -3.38 12.96
CA ILE A 52 -3.43 -4.57 12.09
C ILE A 52 -2.08 -4.80 11.44
N ILE A 53 -1.66 -6.06 11.39
CA ILE A 53 -0.54 -6.48 10.56
C ILE A 53 -1.12 -7.06 9.27
N PRO A 54 -1.05 -6.34 8.15
CA PRO A 54 -1.68 -6.78 6.91
C PRO A 54 -0.97 -7.98 6.31
N SER A 55 -1.72 -8.85 5.66
CA SER A 55 -1.20 -9.95 4.84
C SER A 55 -1.11 -9.59 3.37
N THR A 56 -1.91 -8.62 2.95
CA THR A 56 -1.94 -8.09 1.59
C THR A 56 -1.88 -6.58 1.64
N LEU A 57 -0.95 -6.00 0.87
CA LEU A 57 -0.82 -4.56 0.73
C LEU A 57 -1.23 -4.14 -0.67
N ILE A 58 -2.08 -3.13 -0.76
CA ILE A 58 -2.35 -2.39 -1.99
C ILE A 58 -1.53 -1.10 -1.90
N ILE A 59 -0.56 -0.96 -2.79
CA ILE A 59 0.50 0.03 -2.66
C ILE A 59 0.37 1.07 -3.77
N PRO A 60 0.32 2.36 -3.43
CA PRO A 60 0.32 3.43 -4.43
C PRO A 60 1.68 3.56 -5.10
N LEU A 61 1.69 4.09 -6.31
CA LEU A 61 2.93 4.32 -7.05
C LEU A 61 2.79 5.51 -8.01
N LEU A 62 3.93 6.08 -8.36
CA LEU A 62 4.03 7.13 -9.39
C LEU A 62 4.27 6.54 -10.77
N ALA A 63 5.08 5.48 -10.84
CA ALA A 63 5.42 4.79 -12.07
C ALA A 63 5.81 3.34 -11.77
N PHE A 64 5.75 2.50 -12.78
CA PHE A 64 6.17 1.11 -12.68
C PHE A 64 6.78 0.62 -14.01
N ASP A 65 7.47 -0.51 -13.96
CA ASP A 65 8.01 -1.17 -15.14
C ASP A 65 7.56 -2.63 -15.24
N ILE A 66 7.91 -3.28 -16.33
CA ILE A 66 7.49 -4.66 -16.60
C ILE A 66 8.11 -5.68 -15.63
N ASN A 67 9.18 -5.30 -14.95
CA ASN A 67 9.84 -6.14 -13.94
C ASN A 67 9.21 -5.97 -12.53
N LEU A 68 8.07 -5.29 -12.44
CA LEU A 68 7.32 -5.05 -11.19
C LEU A 68 8.03 -4.14 -10.20
N ASN A 69 8.97 -3.35 -10.67
CA ASN A 69 9.55 -2.27 -9.89
C ASN A 69 8.58 -1.08 -9.84
N ARG A 70 8.52 -0.40 -8.73
CA ARG A 70 7.69 0.78 -8.57
C ARG A 70 8.53 2.00 -8.18
N LEU A 71 8.12 3.15 -8.68
CA LEU A 71 8.60 4.44 -8.21
C LEU A 71 7.60 4.97 -7.16
N GLY A 72 8.08 5.14 -5.93
CA GLY A 72 7.28 5.68 -4.84
C GLY A 72 7.36 7.20 -4.76
N TYR A 73 6.74 7.74 -3.70
CA TYR A 73 6.64 9.20 -3.49
C TYR A 73 7.85 9.80 -2.77
N GLY A 74 8.91 9.02 -2.54
CA GLY A 74 10.19 9.51 -2.00
C GLY A 74 10.38 9.29 -0.49
N GLY A 75 9.33 9.01 0.27
CA GLY A 75 9.43 8.82 1.72
C GLY A 75 9.95 7.46 2.18
N GLY A 76 9.91 6.44 1.31
CA GLY A 76 10.37 5.09 1.63
C GLY A 76 9.53 4.35 2.66
N PHE A 77 8.33 4.83 2.99
CA PHE A 77 7.49 4.27 4.04
C PHE A 77 7.10 2.81 3.77
N TYR A 78 6.64 2.51 2.55
CA TYR A 78 6.23 1.16 2.19
C TYR A 78 7.43 0.21 2.12
N ASP A 79 8.55 0.63 1.55
CA ASP A 79 9.74 -0.21 1.45
C ASP A 79 10.29 -0.58 2.83
N ARG A 80 10.33 0.38 3.75
CA ARG A 80 10.75 0.12 5.14
C ARG A 80 9.77 -0.78 5.87
N PHE A 81 8.47 -0.53 5.73
CA PHE A 81 7.43 -1.35 6.36
C PHE A 81 7.50 -2.79 5.86
N ILE A 82 7.59 -2.99 4.56
CA ILE A 82 7.70 -4.31 3.94
C ILE A 82 8.97 -5.02 4.41
N SER A 83 10.12 -4.34 4.39
CA SER A 83 11.38 -4.92 4.85
C SER A 83 11.31 -5.42 6.29
N LYS A 84 10.69 -4.65 7.16
CA LYS A 84 10.52 -5.01 8.58
C LYS A 84 9.60 -6.21 8.74
N LEU A 85 8.50 -6.24 8.01
CA LEU A 85 7.47 -7.27 8.13
C LEU A 85 7.89 -8.58 7.47
N GLU A 86 8.61 -8.54 6.36
CA GLU A 86 9.09 -9.73 5.64
C GLU A 86 10.14 -10.53 6.41
N LYS A 87 10.71 -9.98 7.49
CA LYS A 87 11.58 -10.73 8.40
C LYS A 87 10.85 -11.87 9.11
N SER A 88 9.54 -11.75 9.29
CA SER A 88 8.75 -12.70 10.07
C SER A 88 7.60 -13.34 9.31
N LYS A 89 7.15 -12.76 8.20
CA LYS A 89 6.05 -13.31 7.41
C LYS A 89 6.11 -12.88 5.95
N LYS A 90 5.44 -13.66 5.10
CA LYS A 90 5.29 -13.36 3.68
C LYS A 90 4.10 -12.44 3.46
N ILE A 91 4.26 -11.42 2.60
CA ILE A 91 3.24 -10.43 2.30
C ILE A 91 2.98 -10.41 0.81
N LEU A 92 1.70 -10.35 0.44
CA LEU A 92 1.30 -10.12 -0.94
C LEU A 92 1.30 -8.62 -1.21
N LYS A 93 2.09 -8.20 -2.20
CA LYS A 93 2.29 -6.79 -2.57
C LYS A 93 1.67 -6.54 -3.93
N ILE A 94 0.64 -5.71 -3.96
CA ILE A 94 -0.09 -5.36 -5.19
C ILE A 94 0.05 -3.87 -5.42
N GLY A 95 0.71 -3.51 -6.53
CA GLY A 95 0.71 -2.13 -6.99
C GLY A 95 -0.60 -1.82 -7.71
N LEU A 96 -1.18 -0.68 -7.44
CA LEU A 96 -2.37 -0.21 -8.15
C LEU A 96 -2.00 1.01 -8.99
N ALA A 97 -2.22 0.93 -10.28
CA ALA A 97 -1.75 1.93 -11.23
C ALA A 97 -2.72 2.14 -12.40
N LEU A 98 -2.48 3.21 -13.12
CA LEU A 98 -3.03 3.40 -14.46
C LEU A 98 -2.00 2.91 -15.50
N SER A 99 -2.46 2.43 -16.64
CA SER A 99 -1.56 1.93 -17.69
C SER A 99 -0.57 2.99 -18.17
N CYS A 100 -0.96 4.27 -18.15
CA CYS A 100 -0.09 5.37 -18.54
C CYS A 100 1.09 5.62 -17.58
N GLN A 101 1.08 5.02 -16.38
CA GLN A 101 2.17 5.12 -15.41
C GLN A 101 3.30 4.12 -15.68
N LYS A 102 3.13 3.26 -16.68
CA LYS A 102 4.19 2.33 -17.06
C LYS A 102 5.32 3.06 -17.79
N ILE A 103 6.56 2.81 -17.36
CA ILE A 103 7.78 3.32 -17.98
C ILE A 103 8.71 2.17 -18.33
N ASN A 104 9.76 2.44 -19.11
CA ASN A 104 10.69 1.39 -19.57
C ASN A 104 11.47 0.78 -18.42
N LYS A 105 12.00 1.61 -17.53
CA LYS A 105 12.79 1.16 -16.39
C LYS A 105 12.65 2.13 -15.22
N VAL A 106 12.22 1.61 -14.08
CA VAL A 106 12.20 2.36 -12.83
C VAL A 106 13.60 2.36 -12.22
N PRO A 107 14.15 3.53 -11.83
CA PRO A 107 15.40 3.55 -11.06
C PRO A 107 15.18 2.83 -9.72
N THR A 108 16.06 1.90 -9.39
CA THR A 108 15.95 1.12 -8.16
C THR A 108 17.26 1.13 -7.39
N ASP A 109 17.17 0.95 -6.09
CA ASP A 109 18.30 0.66 -5.22
C ASP A 109 18.08 -0.66 -4.48
N LYS A 110 19.04 -1.06 -3.63
CA LYS A 110 18.99 -2.33 -2.90
C LYS A 110 17.87 -2.42 -1.85
N PHE A 111 17.28 -1.29 -1.47
CA PHE A 111 16.21 -1.24 -0.46
C PHE A 111 14.82 -1.27 -1.07
N ASP A 112 14.70 -1.05 -2.37
CA ASP A 112 13.42 -1.02 -3.06
C ASP A 112 12.82 -2.42 -3.15
N LYS A 113 11.51 -2.51 -2.93
CA LYS A 113 10.77 -3.77 -2.97
C LYS A 113 9.97 -3.90 -4.25
N LYS A 114 10.15 -5.02 -4.93
CA LYS A 114 9.31 -5.36 -6.09
C LYS A 114 7.92 -5.74 -5.64
N MET A 115 6.94 -5.46 -6.52
CA MET A 115 5.58 -5.93 -6.33
C MET A 115 5.45 -7.40 -6.76
N ASN A 116 4.45 -8.09 -6.23
CA ASN A 116 4.06 -9.41 -6.75
C ASN A 116 3.17 -9.24 -7.99
N TYR A 117 2.32 -8.23 -7.97
CA TYR A 117 1.43 -7.88 -9.07
C TYR A 117 1.33 -6.38 -9.20
N ILE A 118 1.05 -5.91 -10.41
CA ILE A 118 0.62 -4.53 -10.64
C ILE A 118 -0.67 -4.60 -11.44
N PHE A 119 -1.73 -4.04 -10.86
CA PHE A 119 -3.07 -4.02 -11.46
C PHE A 119 -3.30 -2.66 -12.10
N THR A 120 -3.66 -2.66 -13.37
CA THR A 120 -4.09 -1.46 -14.08
C THR A 120 -5.53 -1.63 -14.58
N GLU A 121 -6.10 -0.56 -15.13
CA GLU A 121 -7.42 -0.63 -15.74
C GLU A 121 -7.47 -1.56 -16.96
N SER A 122 -6.33 -1.87 -17.57
CA SER A 122 -6.27 -2.66 -18.80
C SER A 122 -5.73 -4.08 -18.60
N LYS A 123 -4.85 -4.32 -17.64
CA LYS A 123 -4.31 -5.66 -17.41
C LYS A 123 -3.60 -5.81 -16.07
N ILE A 124 -3.25 -7.06 -15.74
CA ILE A 124 -2.48 -7.44 -14.56
C ILE A 124 -1.07 -7.83 -15.01
N TYR A 125 -0.09 -7.17 -14.44
CA TYR A 125 1.33 -7.53 -14.59
C TYR A 125 1.74 -8.45 -13.44
N LYS A 126 2.46 -9.52 -13.76
CA LYS A 126 2.93 -10.51 -12.78
C LYS A 126 4.25 -11.17 -13.18
#